data_92f8a8dc88129de1ddd9d11899edd479
#
_entry.id   92f8a8dc88129de1ddd9d11899edd479
#
_cell.length_a   1.000
_cell.length_b   1.000
_cell.length_c   1.000
_cell.angle_alpha   90.00
_cell.angle_beta   90.00
_cell.angle_gamma   90.00
#
_symmetry.space_group_name_H-M   'P 1'
#
loop_
_entity.id
_entity.type
_entity.pdbx_description
1 polymer ?
#
loop_
_entity_poly.entity_id
_entity_poly.type
_entity_poly.pdbx_seq_one_letter_code
_entity_poly.pdbx_strand_id
1 'polypeptide(L)'
;MLLRKMVCILPLGVPVACGLFLSGVVAASSASSAVVNAIPVQKSPAVPVSIKLERHKVVTLSGKESLQSAETAKPGDVLVDIATYSNITSRVLVVPTATVPIPRNTELILNSVKPATAFASTDGINFFAMPLSVKLKQGNGVELEQPVAPNQYRFLRWFPGALAAKQSVVFSARFKVADGAEATIVKR
;
A
#
# COMPACT_ATOMS: atom_id res chain seq x y z
N MET A 1 -19.13 25.50 -31.84
CA MET A 1 -18.57 25.53 -33.18
C MET A 1 -17.26 24.77 -33.11
N LEU A 2 -17.03 23.60 -33.54
CA LEU A 2 -17.37 22.71 -34.63
C LEU A 2 -17.37 21.25 -34.15
N LEU A 3 -18.43 20.58 -34.45
CA LEU A 3 -18.63 19.13 -34.39
C LEU A 3 -17.82 18.45 -35.51
N ARG A 4 -17.14 17.33 -35.24
CA ARG A 4 -16.71 16.39 -36.29
C ARG A 4 -17.09 14.96 -35.93
N LYS A 5 -18.20 14.54 -36.55
CA LYS A 5 -18.61 13.15 -36.77
C LYS A 5 -17.70 12.53 -37.84
N MET A 6 -17.35 11.25 -37.69
CA MET A 6 -16.94 10.36 -38.78
C MET A 6 -17.43 8.95 -38.44
N VAL A 7 -18.45 8.58 -38.98
CA VAL A 7 -19.01 7.74 -40.00
C VAL A 7 -18.25 6.42 -40.24
N CYS A 8 -18.98 5.32 -39.86
CA CYS A 8 -18.73 3.93 -40.24
C CYS A 8 -18.84 3.70 -41.75
N ILE A 9 -18.02 2.83 -42.30
CA ILE A 9 -18.26 2.17 -43.58
C ILE A 9 -17.93 0.68 -43.40
N LEU A 10 -18.98 -0.16 -43.55
CA LEU A 10 -18.89 -1.58 -43.88
C LEU A 10 -18.79 -1.76 -45.39
N PRO A 11 -18.19 -2.85 -45.88
CA PRO A 11 -18.78 -3.49 -47.04
C PRO A 11 -19.17 -4.95 -46.80
N LEU A 12 -20.37 -5.25 -47.29
CA LEU A 12 -20.88 -6.59 -47.59
C LEU A 12 -20.10 -7.24 -48.75
N GLY A 13 -20.00 -8.56 -48.69
CA GLY A 13 -19.59 -9.36 -49.83
C GLY A 13 -19.76 -10.86 -49.57
N VAL A 14 -20.91 -11.39 -49.94
CA VAL A 14 -21.17 -12.84 -50.10
C VAL A 14 -20.84 -13.22 -51.52
N PRO A 15 -20.29 -14.45 -51.82
CA PRO A 15 -21.09 -15.36 -52.58
C PRO A 15 -21.14 -16.82 -52.11
N VAL A 16 -22.32 -17.37 -52.30
CA VAL A 16 -22.74 -18.76 -52.25
C VAL A 16 -22.04 -19.60 -53.34
N ALA A 17 -21.58 -20.80 -53.00
CA ALA A 17 -21.40 -21.87 -53.96
C ALA A 17 -21.75 -23.21 -53.29
N CYS A 18 -22.77 -23.81 -53.87
CA CYS A 18 -23.36 -25.11 -53.59
C CYS A 18 -22.45 -26.22 -54.18
N GLY A 19 -22.22 -27.27 -53.41
CA GLY A 19 -21.54 -28.48 -53.90
C GLY A 19 -21.90 -29.67 -53.01
N LEU A 20 -22.92 -30.45 -53.46
CA LEU A 20 -23.23 -31.77 -52.93
C LEU A 20 -22.16 -32.78 -53.36
N PHE A 21 -21.60 -33.51 -52.38
CA PHE A 21 -21.09 -34.89 -52.63
C PHE A 21 -21.39 -35.75 -51.40
N LEU A 22 -22.21 -36.77 -51.66
CA LEU A 22 -22.41 -37.96 -50.81
C LEU A 22 -21.15 -38.84 -50.89
N SER A 23 -20.72 -39.39 -49.78
CA SER A 23 -20.42 -40.83 -49.58
C SER A 23 -19.39 -41.04 -48.50
N GLY A 24 -19.64 -42.01 -47.60
CA GLY A 24 -18.57 -42.76 -46.95
C GLY A 24 -18.53 -42.62 -45.41
N VAL A 25 -19.32 -43.46 -44.75
CA VAL A 25 -19.19 -43.81 -43.33
C VAL A 25 -17.89 -44.56 -43.08
N VAL A 26 -17.03 -44.05 -42.20
CA VAL A 26 -16.18 -44.89 -41.35
C VAL A 26 -16.03 -44.17 -40.02
N ALA A 27 -16.67 -44.75 -39.00
CA ALA A 27 -16.48 -44.33 -37.62
C ALA A 27 -15.12 -44.85 -37.09
N ALA A 28 -14.16 -43.99 -36.94
CA ALA A 28 -12.94 -44.25 -36.17
C ALA A 28 -13.00 -43.37 -34.90
N SER A 29 -13.40 -43.99 -33.77
CA SER A 29 -13.29 -43.39 -32.46
C SER A 29 -11.80 -43.25 -32.08
N SER A 30 -11.21 -42.12 -32.33
CA SER A 30 -9.92 -41.75 -31.76
C SER A 30 -10.16 -41.14 -30.39
N ALA A 31 -9.88 -41.91 -29.33
CA ALA A 31 -9.77 -41.41 -27.99
C ALA A 31 -8.62 -40.39 -27.94
N SER A 32 -8.97 -39.11 -27.99
CA SER A 32 -8.03 -38.01 -27.75
C SER A 32 -7.69 -37.98 -26.27
N SER A 33 -6.57 -38.60 -25.90
CA SER A 33 -5.99 -38.40 -24.54
C SER A 33 -5.61 -36.92 -24.42
N ALA A 34 -6.43 -36.16 -23.70
CA ALA A 34 -6.10 -34.80 -23.31
C ALA A 34 -4.87 -34.87 -22.39
N VAL A 35 -3.71 -34.58 -22.95
CA VAL A 35 -2.50 -34.28 -22.17
C VAL A 35 -2.79 -32.98 -21.44
N VAL A 36 -3.15 -33.09 -20.18
CA VAL A 36 -3.24 -31.96 -19.27
C VAL A 36 -1.79 -31.49 -19.06
N ASN A 37 -1.35 -30.52 -19.87
CA ASN A 37 -0.12 -29.79 -19.60
C ASN A 37 -0.30 -29.10 -18.25
N ALA A 38 0.28 -29.70 -17.20
CA ALA A 38 0.43 -29.09 -15.92
C ALA A 38 1.24 -27.80 -16.13
N ILE A 39 0.58 -26.65 -16.03
CA ILE A 39 1.22 -25.34 -16.01
C ILE A 39 2.17 -25.36 -14.84
N PRO A 40 3.50 -25.19 -15.05
CA PRO A 40 4.41 -25.12 -13.92
C PRO A 40 3.98 -23.96 -13.03
N VAL A 41 3.65 -24.25 -11.78
CA VAL A 41 3.40 -23.24 -10.75
C VAL A 41 4.69 -22.44 -10.65
N GLN A 42 4.72 -21.27 -11.29
CA GLN A 42 5.83 -20.34 -11.15
C GLN A 42 5.84 -19.90 -9.70
N LYS A 43 6.83 -20.40 -8.94
CA LYS A 43 7.15 -19.94 -7.61
C LYS A 43 7.36 -18.43 -7.69
N SER A 44 6.43 -17.65 -7.17
CA SER A 44 6.56 -16.21 -7.09
C SER A 44 7.96 -15.86 -6.59
N PRO A 45 8.68 -14.93 -7.25
CA PRO A 45 10.01 -14.55 -6.81
C PRO A 45 9.94 -14.15 -5.34
N ALA A 46 10.76 -14.78 -4.51
CA ALA A 46 10.81 -14.47 -3.08
C ALA A 46 11.15 -12.98 -2.94
N VAL A 47 10.27 -12.22 -2.30
CA VAL A 47 10.51 -10.81 -2.03
C VAL A 47 11.78 -10.72 -1.17
N PRO A 48 12.83 -10.04 -1.62
CA PRO A 48 14.14 -10.08 -0.94
C PRO A 48 14.16 -9.29 0.38
N VAL A 49 13.06 -8.59 0.70
CA VAL A 49 12.87 -7.83 1.94
C VAL A 49 11.77 -8.48 2.75
N SER A 50 12.05 -8.81 4.00
CA SER A 50 11.02 -9.15 4.98
C SER A 50 10.55 -7.87 5.67
N ILE A 51 9.23 -7.68 5.75
CA ILE A 51 8.62 -6.54 6.44
C ILE A 51 7.78 -7.10 7.59
N LYS A 52 8.09 -6.65 8.80
CA LYS A 52 7.32 -6.94 10.01
C LYS A 52 6.75 -5.64 10.55
N LEU A 53 5.43 -5.56 10.68
CA LEU A 53 4.73 -4.44 11.29
C LEU A 53 4.09 -4.90 12.60
N GLU A 54 4.47 -4.27 13.70
CA GLU A 54 3.95 -4.56 15.03
C GLU A 54 3.30 -3.30 15.60
N ARG A 55 2.15 -3.47 16.23
CA ARG A 55 1.45 -2.41 16.95
C ARG A 55 1.33 -2.76 18.40
N HIS A 56 1.70 -1.83 19.26
CA HIS A 56 1.62 -1.97 20.69
C HIS A 56 0.92 -0.76 21.30
N LYS A 57 0.28 -0.99 22.46
CA LYS A 57 -0.21 0.08 23.33
C LYS A 57 0.92 0.49 24.27
N VAL A 58 1.16 1.78 24.39
CA VAL A 58 2.12 2.34 25.33
C VAL A 58 1.41 2.60 26.66
N VAL A 59 1.88 1.97 27.73
CA VAL A 59 1.34 2.14 29.08
C VAL A 59 2.46 2.61 30.00
N THR A 60 2.19 3.65 30.77
CA THR A 60 3.14 4.17 31.76
C THR A 60 2.74 3.67 33.15
N LEU A 61 3.58 2.84 33.75
CA LEU A 61 3.42 2.32 35.09
C LEU A 61 4.59 2.82 35.98
N SER A 62 4.31 3.51 37.05
CA SER A 62 5.33 4.03 37.96
C SER A 62 6.45 4.82 37.26
N GLY A 63 6.09 5.63 36.26
CA GLY A 63 7.03 6.44 35.49
C GLY A 63 7.84 5.68 34.41
N LYS A 64 7.63 4.37 34.23
CA LYS A 64 8.26 3.57 33.19
C LYS A 64 7.26 3.22 32.09
N GLU A 65 7.65 3.45 30.83
CA GLU A 65 6.86 3.01 29.68
C GLU A 65 7.03 1.50 29.46
N SER A 66 5.92 0.83 29.20
CA SER A 66 5.87 -0.57 28.77
C SER A 66 4.97 -0.71 27.55
N LEU A 67 5.28 -1.71 26.72
CA LEU A 67 4.49 -2.03 25.54
C LEU A 67 3.58 -3.22 25.85
N GLN A 68 2.29 -3.06 25.59
CA GLN A 68 1.27 -4.09 25.77
C GLN A 68 0.57 -4.38 24.45
N SER A 69 -0.22 -5.45 24.41
CA SER A 69 -1.06 -5.75 23.24
C SER A 69 -2.00 -4.58 22.95
N ALA A 70 -2.12 -4.22 21.66
CA ALA A 70 -3.00 -3.14 21.20
C ALA A 70 -4.42 -3.62 20.88
N GLU A 71 -4.77 -4.88 21.19
CA GLU A 71 -6.09 -5.47 20.83
C GLU A 71 -7.26 -4.75 21.53
N THR A 72 -7.02 -4.11 22.65
CA THR A 72 -8.03 -3.41 23.45
C THR A 72 -7.75 -1.92 23.58
N ALA A 73 -7.34 -1.27 22.51
CA ALA A 73 -7.09 0.16 22.54
C ALA A 73 -8.40 0.95 22.69
N LYS A 74 -8.39 1.95 23.56
CA LYS A 74 -9.52 2.83 23.87
C LYS A 74 -9.21 4.26 23.44
N PRO A 75 -10.22 5.13 23.26
CA PRO A 75 -10.00 6.56 23.08
C PRO A 75 -9.03 7.12 24.12
N GLY A 76 -8.10 7.95 23.67
CA GLY A 76 -7.04 8.52 24.52
C GLY A 76 -5.80 7.65 24.67
N ASP A 77 -5.84 6.36 24.39
CA ASP A 77 -4.67 5.49 24.45
C ASP A 77 -3.61 5.89 23.42
N VAL A 78 -2.35 5.68 23.78
CA VAL A 78 -1.21 5.89 22.87
C VAL A 78 -0.79 4.53 22.29
N LEU A 79 -0.79 4.45 20.98
CA LEU A 79 -0.28 3.30 20.22
C LEU A 79 1.09 3.62 19.66
N VAL A 80 1.93 2.60 19.47
CA VAL A 80 3.18 2.68 18.71
C VAL A 80 3.17 1.62 17.62
N ASP A 81 3.42 2.03 16.38
CA ASP A 81 3.70 1.15 15.27
C ASP A 81 5.21 1.04 15.09
N ILE A 82 5.70 -0.19 14.96
CA ILE A 82 7.10 -0.53 14.74
C ILE A 82 7.18 -1.34 13.46
N ALA A 83 7.79 -0.77 12.43
CA ALA A 83 7.98 -1.41 11.14
C ALA A 83 9.46 -1.80 10.99
N THR A 84 9.74 -3.10 10.92
CA THR A 84 11.09 -3.64 10.71
C THR A 84 11.21 -4.12 9.26
N TYR A 85 12.16 -3.56 8.53
CA TYR A 85 12.52 -3.95 7.18
C TYR A 85 13.85 -4.69 7.23
N SER A 86 13.86 -5.95 6.84
CA SER A 86 15.03 -6.83 6.92
C SER A 86 15.45 -7.32 5.53
N ASN A 87 16.70 -7.09 5.16
CA ASN A 87 17.28 -7.72 3.99
C ASN A 87 17.57 -9.20 4.33
N ILE A 88 16.75 -10.11 3.79
CA ILE A 88 16.91 -11.55 4.05
C ILE A 88 17.94 -12.23 3.13
N THR A 89 18.53 -11.48 2.22
CA THR A 89 19.52 -12.01 1.25
C THR A 89 20.96 -11.96 1.79
N SER A 90 21.88 -12.58 1.06
CA SER A 90 23.33 -12.57 1.35
C SER A 90 24.09 -11.45 0.62
N ARG A 91 23.39 -10.51 -0.02
CA ARG A 91 23.96 -9.38 -0.77
C ARG A 91 23.34 -8.06 -0.33
N VAL A 92 24.00 -6.97 -0.67
CA VAL A 92 23.44 -5.63 -0.47
C VAL A 92 22.17 -5.49 -1.31
N LEU A 93 21.14 -4.89 -0.71
CA LEU A 93 19.85 -4.64 -1.34
C LEU A 93 19.48 -3.16 -1.19
N VAL A 94 19.03 -2.54 -2.26
CA VAL A 94 18.48 -1.19 -2.21
C VAL A 94 16.99 -1.26 -1.94
N VAL A 95 16.57 -0.64 -0.83
CA VAL A 95 15.15 -0.45 -0.48
C VAL A 95 14.80 1.01 -0.74
N PRO A 96 14.12 1.31 -1.84
CA PRO A 96 13.91 2.70 -2.26
C PRO A 96 13.00 3.45 -1.29
N THR A 97 11.96 2.78 -0.79
CA THR A 97 10.98 3.40 0.11
C THR A 97 10.46 2.43 1.15
N ALA A 98 10.21 2.93 2.36
CA ALA A 98 9.46 2.27 3.41
C ALA A 98 8.26 3.14 3.75
N THR A 99 7.05 2.68 3.44
CA THR A 99 5.81 3.43 3.69
C THR A 99 4.97 2.70 4.73
N VAL A 100 4.54 3.43 5.75
CA VAL A 100 3.71 2.92 6.86
C VAL A 100 2.40 3.71 6.88
N PRO A 101 1.23 3.04 6.80
CA PRO A 101 -0.05 3.72 6.90
C PRO A 101 -0.33 4.11 8.35
N ILE A 102 -0.89 5.29 8.55
CA ILE A 102 -1.37 5.77 9.84
C ILE A 102 -2.79 5.22 10.07
N PRO A 103 -3.08 4.64 11.23
CA PRO A 103 -4.41 4.12 11.54
C PRO A 103 -5.48 5.21 11.43
N ARG A 104 -6.66 4.85 10.93
CA ARG A 104 -7.81 5.76 10.98
C ARG A 104 -8.22 6.01 12.43
N ASN A 105 -8.86 7.15 12.66
CA ASN A 105 -9.30 7.56 13.99
C ASN A 105 -8.14 7.67 15.01
N THR A 106 -6.95 8.01 14.51
CA THR A 106 -5.81 8.34 15.36
C THR A 106 -5.18 9.67 14.96
N GLU A 107 -4.47 10.28 15.91
CA GLU A 107 -3.69 11.48 15.73
C GLU A 107 -2.20 11.14 15.82
N LEU A 108 -1.43 11.55 14.83
CA LEU A 108 0.03 11.34 14.85
C LEU A 108 0.68 12.22 15.92
N ILE A 109 1.49 11.62 16.79
CA ILE A 109 2.34 12.36 17.71
C ILE A 109 3.63 12.73 16.95
N LEU A 110 3.70 13.97 16.43
CA LEU A 110 4.73 14.39 15.47
C LEU A 110 6.16 14.13 15.95
N ASN A 111 6.46 14.42 17.23
CA ASN A 111 7.80 14.23 17.78
C ASN A 111 8.18 12.78 18.09
N SER A 112 7.28 11.82 17.82
CA SER A 112 7.49 10.40 18.08
C SER A 112 8.01 9.63 16.89
N VAL A 113 8.05 10.25 15.72
CA VAL A 113 8.45 9.61 14.47
C VAL A 113 9.95 9.34 14.45
N LYS A 114 10.34 8.09 14.23
CA LYS A 114 11.76 7.66 14.20
C LYS A 114 12.05 6.80 12.97
N PRO A 115 13.14 7.07 12.26
CA PRO A 115 13.97 8.28 12.30
C PRO A 115 13.17 9.55 11.99
N ALA A 116 13.64 10.71 12.48
CA ALA A 116 12.95 11.99 12.31
C ALA A 116 12.93 12.49 10.85
N THR A 117 13.78 11.92 9.99
CA THR A 117 13.85 12.23 8.55
C THR A 117 12.72 11.58 7.76
N ALA A 118 11.50 11.65 8.27
CA ALA A 118 10.33 11.08 7.63
C ALA A 118 9.67 12.11 6.70
N PHE A 119 9.04 11.57 5.65
CA PHE A 119 8.07 12.28 4.83
C PHE A 119 6.68 11.82 5.23
N ALA A 120 5.71 12.70 5.08
CA ALA A 120 4.33 12.38 5.39
C ALA A 120 3.40 12.75 4.25
N SER A 121 2.22 12.16 4.25
CA SER A 121 1.18 12.41 3.26
C SER A 121 -0.20 12.37 3.91
N THR A 122 -1.11 13.19 3.38
CA THR A 122 -2.55 13.20 3.72
C THR A 122 -3.38 12.41 2.71
N ASP A 123 -2.86 12.17 1.50
CA ASP A 123 -3.57 11.53 0.38
C ASP A 123 -2.96 10.18 -0.06
N GLY A 124 -1.73 9.87 0.38
CA GLY A 124 -0.97 8.67 -0.01
C GLY A 124 -0.26 8.79 -1.35
N ILE A 125 -0.39 9.90 -2.05
CA ILE A 125 0.20 10.19 -3.36
C ILE A 125 1.37 11.16 -3.20
N ASN A 126 1.09 12.32 -2.61
CA ASN A 126 2.05 13.40 -2.42
C ASN A 126 2.69 13.31 -1.04
N PHE A 127 4.02 13.22 -1.01
CA PHE A 127 4.79 13.11 0.23
C PHE A 127 5.73 14.29 0.40
N PHE A 128 5.66 14.94 1.56
CA PHE A 128 6.47 16.11 1.90
C PHE A 128 7.21 15.88 3.21
N ALA A 129 8.30 16.61 3.42
CA ALA A 129 9.03 16.58 4.68
C ALA A 129 8.13 17.00 5.85
N MET A 130 8.32 16.37 7.00
CA MET A 130 7.57 16.69 8.22
C MET A 130 8.19 17.88 8.97
N PRO A 131 7.34 18.69 9.66
CA PRO A 131 5.88 18.66 9.71
C PRO A 131 5.23 19.20 8.43
N LEU A 132 4.03 18.71 8.10
CA LEU A 132 3.30 19.17 6.92
C LEU A 132 2.69 20.56 7.16
N SER A 133 2.71 21.39 6.12
CA SER A 133 2.00 22.67 6.06
C SER A 133 1.26 22.83 4.74
N VAL A 134 0.20 23.62 4.75
CA VAL A 134 -0.57 24.01 3.56
C VAL A 134 -0.56 25.52 3.41
N LYS A 135 -0.46 26.01 2.17
CA LYS A 135 -0.57 27.42 1.85
C LYS A 135 -2.02 27.76 1.57
N LEU A 136 -2.60 28.61 2.37
CA LEU A 136 -3.96 29.13 2.19
C LEU A 136 -3.88 30.55 1.62
N LYS A 137 -4.55 30.81 0.48
CA LYS A 137 -4.73 32.15 -0.04
C LYS A 137 -5.87 32.83 0.71
N GLN A 138 -5.57 33.93 1.36
CA GLN A 138 -6.59 34.79 1.94
C GLN A 138 -7.25 35.66 0.84
N GLY A 139 -8.46 36.17 1.12
CA GLY A 139 -9.20 36.99 0.19
C GLY A 139 -8.49 38.29 -0.26
N ASN A 140 -7.45 38.69 0.45
CA ASN A 140 -6.57 39.83 0.13
C ASN A 140 -5.35 39.42 -0.75
N GLY A 141 -5.26 38.15 -1.21
CA GLY A 141 -4.17 37.61 -2.03
C GLY A 141 -2.90 37.20 -1.27
N VAL A 142 -2.87 37.39 0.06
CA VAL A 142 -1.75 36.95 0.91
C VAL A 142 -1.82 35.43 1.10
N GLU A 143 -0.67 34.75 0.91
CA GLU A 143 -0.54 33.31 1.25
C GLU A 143 -0.13 33.17 2.71
N LEU A 144 -0.94 32.43 3.49
CA LEU A 144 -0.63 32.05 4.87
C LEU A 144 -0.27 30.57 4.91
N GLU A 145 0.87 30.26 5.48
CA GLU A 145 1.27 28.87 5.74
C GLU A 145 0.64 28.41 7.05
N GLN A 146 -0.16 27.32 6.98
CA GLN A 146 -0.85 26.73 8.13
C GLN A 146 -0.38 25.29 8.32
N PRO A 147 -0.03 24.88 9.56
CA PRO A 147 0.30 23.49 9.86
C PRO A 147 -0.89 22.56 9.59
N VAL A 148 -0.62 21.40 9.02
CA VAL A 148 -1.61 20.34 8.85
C VAL A 148 -1.90 19.70 10.21
N ALA A 149 -3.18 19.53 10.55
CA ALA A 149 -3.59 18.93 11.81
C ALA A 149 -3.12 17.46 11.91
N PRO A 150 -2.67 16.98 13.09
CA PRO A 150 -2.13 15.63 13.28
C PRO A 150 -3.07 14.49 12.89
N ASN A 151 -4.37 14.70 12.97
CA ASN A 151 -5.40 13.75 12.57
C ASN A 151 -5.61 13.64 11.05
N GLN A 152 -5.01 14.51 10.25
CA GLN A 152 -5.07 14.50 8.78
C GLN A 152 -3.94 13.69 8.15
N TYR A 153 -2.90 13.36 8.89
CA TYR A 153 -1.83 12.52 8.40
C TYR A 153 -2.35 11.10 8.12
N ARG A 154 -1.98 10.53 6.96
CA ARG A 154 -2.44 9.20 6.52
C ARG A 154 -1.31 8.22 6.28
N PHE A 155 -0.13 8.70 5.88
CA PHE A 155 1.03 7.86 5.61
C PHE A 155 2.32 8.51 6.07
N LEU A 156 3.24 7.68 6.52
CA LEU A 156 4.64 8.04 6.75
C LEU A 156 5.51 7.30 5.75
N ARG A 157 6.57 7.95 5.27
CA ARG A 157 7.53 7.36 4.32
C ARG A 157 8.95 7.71 4.71
N TRP A 158 9.82 6.71 4.63
CA TRP A 158 11.26 6.85 4.77
C TRP A 158 11.95 6.31 3.53
N PHE A 159 13.23 6.67 3.39
CA PHE A 159 14.10 6.20 2.32
C PHE A 159 15.29 5.44 2.95
N PRO A 160 15.16 4.13 3.20
CA PRO A 160 16.19 3.32 3.86
C PRO A 160 17.51 3.27 3.10
N GLY A 161 17.43 3.35 1.75
CA GLY A 161 18.61 3.23 0.89
C GLY A 161 19.15 1.81 0.82
N ALA A 162 20.47 1.66 0.90
CA ALA A 162 21.14 0.38 0.81
C ALA A 162 21.18 -0.33 2.17
N LEU A 163 20.66 -1.53 2.24
CA LEU A 163 20.79 -2.44 3.39
C LEU A 163 21.81 -3.52 3.09
N ALA A 164 22.82 -3.66 3.95
CA ALA A 164 23.79 -4.75 3.84
C ALA A 164 23.10 -6.13 3.97
N ALA A 165 23.83 -7.19 3.63
CA ALA A 165 23.34 -8.55 3.80
C ALA A 165 22.89 -8.79 5.24
N LYS A 166 21.66 -9.33 5.42
CA LYS A 166 21.05 -9.63 6.73
C LYS A 166 20.83 -8.40 7.64
N GLN A 167 21.03 -7.19 7.15
CA GLN A 167 20.78 -5.98 7.90
C GLN A 167 19.28 -5.69 8.00
N SER A 168 18.86 -5.12 9.14
CA SER A 168 17.51 -4.62 9.37
C SER A 168 17.53 -3.15 9.73
N VAL A 169 16.48 -2.44 9.35
CA VAL A 169 16.20 -1.07 9.76
C VAL A 169 14.81 -0.99 10.38
N VAL A 170 14.66 -0.17 11.40
CA VAL A 170 13.42 -0.03 12.16
C VAL A 170 12.90 1.37 12.03
N PHE A 171 11.61 1.49 11.73
CA PHE A 171 10.85 2.73 11.70
C PHE A 171 9.76 2.66 12.74
N SER A 172 9.50 3.75 13.45
CA SER A 172 8.43 3.78 14.43
C SER A 172 7.74 5.14 14.50
N ALA A 173 6.47 5.12 14.87
CA ALA A 173 5.69 6.31 15.14
C ALA A 173 4.63 6.02 16.19
N ARG A 174 4.26 7.04 16.99
CA ARG A 174 3.21 6.94 17.98
C ARG A 174 1.97 7.69 17.53
N PHE A 175 0.83 7.17 17.91
CA PHE A 175 -0.49 7.72 17.59
C PHE A 175 -1.35 7.74 18.85
N LYS A 176 -2.09 8.81 19.05
CA LYS A 176 -3.15 8.86 20.06
C LYS A 176 -4.46 8.42 19.40
N VAL A 177 -5.20 7.51 20.03
CA VAL A 177 -6.55 7.13 19.58
C VAL A 177 -7.47 8.33 19.82
N ALA A 178 -8.17 8.77 18.76
CA ALA A 178 -9.04 9.94 18.85
C ALA A 178 -10.21 9.70 19.80
N ASP A 179 -10.63 10.75 20.51
CA ASP A 179 -11.78 10.70 21.39
C ASP A 179 -13.06 10.53 20.53
N GLY A 180 -13.94 9.58 20.91
CA GLY A 180 -15.17 9.26 20.17
C GLY A 180 -15.00 8.23 19.04
N ALA A 181 -13.82 7.65 18.84
CA ALA A 181 -13.62 6.55 17.90
C ALA A 181 -13.85 5.20 18.57
N GLU A 182 -14.79 4.40 18.07
CA GLU A 182 -14.73 2.96 18.29
C GLU A 182 -13.51 2.42 17.54
N ALA A 183 -12.51 1.99 18.27
CA ALA A 183 -11.28 1.44 17.70
C ALA A 183 -11.57 0.04 17.13
N THR A 184 -12.09 -0.02 15.91
CA THR A 184 -12.10 -1.28 15.16
C THR A 184 -10.68 -1.58 14.73
N ILE A 185 -9.95 -2.31 15.56
CA ILE A 185 -8.62 -2.81 15.22
C ILE A 185 -8.82 -4.00 14.27
N VAL A 186 -8.68 -3.74 12.99
CA VAL A 186 -8.62 -4.81 11.98
C VAL A 186 -7.31 -5.56 12.17
N LYS A 187 -7.41 -6.77 12.68
CA LYS A 187 -6.32 -7.75 12.74
C LYS A 187 -5.95 -8.10 11.29
N ARG A 188 -4.74 -7.80 10.85
CA ARG A 188 -4.16 -8.25 9.58
C ARG A 188 -3.20 -9.40 9.80
#